data_92782496581d1c830938a100a75b2866
#
_entry.id   92782496581d1c830938a100a75b2866
#
_cell.length_a   1.000
_cell.length_b   1.000
_cell.length_c   1.000
_cell.angle_alpha   90.00
_cell.angle_beta   90.00
_cell.angle_gamma   90.00
#
_symmetry.space_group_name_H-M   'P 1'
#
loop_
_entity.id
_entity.type
_entity.pdbx_description
1 polymer ?
#
loop_
_entity_poly.entity_id
_entity_poly.type
_entity_poly.pdbx_seq_one_letter_code
_entity_poly.pdbx_strand_id
1 'polypeptide(L)'
;MREHAFDDDGNLTQVADDETYGWDCENRLIAVETPNGVVTNSYDYEGRLVKQLLPDSVRHCVFDRWNLIYEKFIHTDNTIVEKQYFWGPDCSGTLDQACGVGGLVAVSINGTFYFPCYGSNSDIVAYVSESGTIVASYTYGPFGEVNLFSGPMVDQFSFRFMTKRYDAAVGLYDFGSRWYSPVLHRWLNRDPIAERGGLNIYAFCCNDPINNYDPNGCAYFAKRGLGPLPAIIPWSLVIRCPVLGTPLDIAANVLNAEIAHEQLFFEDGKNDPMSIGWSSRGYLQNEKPDGYVTCDKGYDDCIMREAVKRVKPDHYQMTWIGARSKCNCQDYADALRRKYGELEKDPKVRCKCRKGRKR
;
A
#
# COMPACT_ATOMS: atom_id res chain seq x y z
N MET A 1 -19.58 -10.64 -22.31
CA MET A 1 -18.22 -10.39 -21.81
C MET A 1 -17.83 -9.00 -22.30
N ARG A 2 -17.34 -8.12 -21.43
CA ARG A 2 -16.76 -6.85 -21.90
C ARG A 2 -15.45 -7.18 -22.62
N GLU A 3 -15.26 -6.72 -23.83
CA GLU A 3 -14.00 -6.87 -24.54
C GLU A 3 -12.97 -5.94 -23.92
N HIS A 4 -11.76 -6.46 -23.68
CA HIS A 4 -10.62 -5.73 -23.16
C HIS A 4 -9.52 -5.80 -24.19
N ALA A 5 -8.97 -4.66 -24.57
CA ALA A 5 -7.80 -4.57 -25.44
C ALA A 5 -6.55 -4.26 -24.60
N PHE A 6 -5.41 -4.76 -25.06
CA PHE A 6 -4.11 -4.54 -24.45
C PHE A 6 -3.07 -4.19 -25.52
N ASP A 7 -2.08 -3.39 -25.16
CA ASP A 7 -0.91 -3.16 -25.99
C ASP A 7 0.10 -4.34 -25.92
N ASP A 8 1.19 -4.24 -26.68
CA ASP A 8 2.22 -5.28 -26.71
C ASP A 8 2.96 -5.43 -25.38
N ASP A 9 3.00 -4.37 -24.56
CA ASP A 9 3.56 -4.39 -23.21
C ASP A 9 2.57 -4.93 -22.17
N GLY A 10 1.33 -5.21 -22.59
CA GLY A 10 0.25 -5.78 -21.77
C GLY A 10 -0.42 -4.76 -20.89
N ASN A 11 -0.36 -3.48 -21.19
CA ASN A 11 -1.16 -2.48 -20.54
C ASN A 11 -2.59 -2.48 -21.13
N LEU A 12 -3.59 -2.32 -20.28
CA LEU A 12 -4.97 -2.20 -20.73
C LEU A 12 -5.15 -0.91 -21.52
N THR A 13 -5.60 -1.03 -22.78
CA THR A 13 -5.82 0.13 -23.66
C THR A 13 -7.28 0.47 -23.84
N GLN A 14 -8.19 -0.49 -23.66
CA GLN A 14 -9.62 -0.25 -23.81
C GLN A 14 -10.46 -1.19 -22.93
N VAL A 15 -11.55 -0.66 -22.38
CA VAL A 15 -12.60 -1.42 -21.70
C VAL A 15 -13.93 -1.16 -22.39
N ALA A 16 -14.45 -2.14 -23.13
CA ALA A 16 -15.62 -2.00 -23.99
C ALA A 16 -15.49 -0.77 -24.91
N ASP A 17 -16.58 -0.08 -25.18
CA ASP A 17 -16.56 1.12 -26.03
C ASP A 17 -16.47 2.44 -25.23
N ASP A 18 -16.32 2.35 -23.89
CA ASP A 18 -16.55 3.49 -23.01
C ASP A 18 -15.27 4.18 -22.51
N GLU A 19 -14.17 3.46 -22.39
CA GLU A 19 -12.94 4.00 -21.81
C GLU A 19 -11.70 3.55 -22.57
N THR A 20 -10.81 4.49 -22.87
CA THR A 20 -9.51 4.20 -23.46
C THR A 20 -8.37 4.70 -22.57
N TYR A 21 -7.27 3.99 -22.58
CA TYR A 21 -6.11 4.22 -21.73
C TYR A 21 -4.84 4.35 -22.57
N GLY A 22 -4.12 5.45 -22.39
CA GLY A 22 -2.84 5.71 -23.06
C GLY A 22 -1.67 5.57 -22.10
N TRP A 23 -0.61 4.94 -22.56
CA TRP A 23 0.58 4.62 -21.75
C TRP A 23 1.84 5.19 -22.36
N ASP A 24 2.84 5.52 -21.54
CA ASP A 24 4.16 5.89 -22.02
C ASP A 24 5.10 4.66 -22.06
N CYS A 25 6.33 4.89 -22.55
CA CYS A 25 7.33 3.83 -22.66
C CYS A 25 7.86 3.29 -21.31
N GLU A 26 7.46 3.88 -20.20
CA GLU A 26 7.73 3.40 -18.84
C GLU A 26 6.51 2.69 -18.23
N ASN A 27 5.46 2.44 -19.03
CA ASN A 27 4.20 1.84 -18.63
C ASN A 27 3.44 2.65 -17.55
N ARG A 28 3.55 4.00 -17.62
CA ARG A 28 2.77 4.90 -16.79
C ARG A 28 1.53 5.37 -17.54
N LEU A 29 0.40 5.44 -16.86
CA LEU A 29 -0.87 5.87 -17.43
C LEU A 29 -0.86 7.38 -17.69
N ILE A 30 -0.70 7.79 -18.96
CA ILE A 30 -0.60 9.21 -19.32
C ILE A 30 -1.91 9.83 -19.81
N ALA A 31 -2.87 9.03 -20.25
CA ALA A 31 -4.16 9.52 -20.71
C ALA A 31 -5.28 8.51 -20.38
N VAL A 32 -6.45 9.03 -20.04
CA VAL A 32 -7.69 8.27 -19.92
C VAL A 32 -8.78 9.05 -20.61
N GLU A 33 -9.40 8.45 -21.62
CA GLU A 33 -10.61 8.99 -22.24
C GLU A 33 -11.82 8.34 -21.59
N THR A 34 -12.72 9.14 -21.11
CA THR A 34 -13.99 8.74 -20.51
C THR A 34 -15.15 9.46 -21.22
N PRO A 35 -16.40 9.04 -21.05
CA PRO A 35 -17.55 9.76 -21.56
C PRO A 35 -17.63 11.23 -21.07
N ASN A 36 -16.97 11.55 -19.95
CA ASN A 36 -16.95 12.87 -19.36
C ASN A 36 -15.78 13.77 -19.85
N GLY A 37 -14.91 13.24 -20.68
CA GLY A 37 -13.76 13.95 -21.25
C GLY A 37 -12.45 13.22 -21.06
N VAL A 38 -11.36 13.87 -21.44
CA VAL A 38 -10.02 13.33 -21.41
C VAL A 38 -9.30 13.82 -20.16
N VAL A 39 -8.68 12.88 -19.45
CA VAL A 39 -7.77 13.13 -18.32
C VAL A 39 -6.36 12.83 -18.76
N THR A 40 -5.40 13.73 -18.52
CA THR A 40 -3.99 13.49 -18.82
C THR A 40 -3.12 13.64 -17.59
N ASN A 41 -2.16 12.75 -17.46
CA ASN A 41 -1.26 12.62 -16.31
C ASN A 41 0.18 12.99 -16.67
N SER A 42 0.87 13.68 -15.76
CA SER A 42 2.29 13.97 -15.86
C SER A 42 2.99 13.50 -14.59
N TYR A 43 4.12 12.84 -14.76
CA TYR A 43 4.87 12.22 -13.67
C TYR A 43 6.25 12.86 -13.52
N ASP A 44 6.78 12.83 -12.31
CA ASP A 44 8.19 13.14 -12.08
C ASP A 44 9.11 11.95 -12.42
N TYR A 45 10.41 12.14 -12.20
CA TYR A 45 11.42 11.12 -12.50
C TYR A 45 11.34 9.87 -11.58
N GLU A 46 10.62 9.95 -10.45
CA GLU A 46 10.37 8.83 -9.56
C GLU A 46 9.07 8.08 -9.92
N GLY A 47 8.30 8.62 -10.88
CA GLY A 47 7.03 8.05 -11.31
C GLY A 47 5.83 8.50 -10.48
N ARG A 48 5.96 9.58 -9.66
CA ARG A 48 4.84 10.13 -8.90
C ARG A 48 4.04 11.09 -9.76
N LEU A 49 2.71 11.04 -9.66
CA LEU A 49 1.79 11.90 -10.39
C LEU A 49 1.84 13.34 -9.86
N VAL A 50 2.55 14.23 -10.56
CA VAL A 50 2.74 15.64 -10.12
C VAL A 50 1.75 16.61 -10.74
N LYS A 51 1.15 16.26 -11.87
CA LYS A 51 0.15 17.11 -12.54
C LYS A 51 -0.86 16.25 -13.27
N GLN A 52 -2.12 16.67 -13.22
CA GLN A 52 -3.21 16.08 -13.98
C GLN A 52 -4.05 17.17 -14.59
N LEU A 53 -4.34 17.03 -15.88
CA LEU A 53 -5.33 17.85 -16.57
C LEU A 53 -6.66 17.10 -16.55
N LEU A 54 -7.66 17.72 -15.98
CA LEU A 54 -9.03 17.25 -15.90
C LEU A 54 -9.92 18.07 -16.87
N PRO A 55 -11.08 17.59 -17.25
CA PRO A 55 -11.96 18.33 -18.16
C PRO A 55 -12.32 19.75 -17.69
N ASP A 56 -12.41 19.94 -16.39
CA ASP A 56 -12.85 21.18 -15.73
C ASP A 56 -11.79 21.85 -14.87
N SER A 57 -10.63 21.24 -14.69
CA SER A 57 -9.61 21.74 -13.77
C SER A 57 -8.21 21.20 -14.07
N VAL A 58 -7.23 21.83 -13.46
CA VAL A 58 -5.85 21.36 -13.41
C VAL A 58 -5.51 21.04 -11.97
N ARG A 59 -5.05 19.81 -11.73
CA ARG A 59 -4.56 19.37 -10.43
C ARG A 59 -3.03 19.41 -10.41
N HIS A 60 -2.45 19.97 -9.37
CA HIS A 60 -1.02 19.88 -9.05
C HIS A 60 -0.84 19.13 -7.74
N CYS A 61 0.15 18.23 -7.68
CA CYS A 61 0.45 17.40 -6.53
C CYS A 61 1.88 17.62 -6.05
N VAL A 62 2.07 17.67 -4.73
CA VAL A 62 3.39 17.76 -4.09
C VAL A 62 3.53 16.61 -3.11
N PHE A 63 4.66 15.93 -3.17
CA PHE A 63 4.95 14.76 -2.36
C PHE A 63 6.13 14.99 -1.43
N ASP A 64 6.05 14.43 -0.22
CA ASP A 64 7.21 14.10 0.60
C ASP A 64 7.45 12.60 0.47
N ARG A 65 8.52 12.21 -0.23
CA ARG A 65 8.78 10.83 -0.66
C ARG A 65 7.59 10.28 -1.46
N TRP A 66 6.86 9.27 -0.93
CA TRP A 66 5.65 8.71 -1.55
C TRP A 66 4.34 9.21 -0.92
N ASN A 67 4.41 10.00 0.14
CA ASN A 67 3.24 10.61 0.76
C ASN A 67 2.85 11.89 0.05
N LEU A 68 1.65 11.96 -0.50
CA LEU A 68 1.07 13.17 -1.04
C LEU A 68 0.80 14.14 0.13
N ILE A 69 1.45 15.31 0.12
CA ILE A 69 1.30 16.31 1.20
C ILE A 69 0.44 17.50 0.80
N TYR A 70 0.27 17.75 -0.50
CA TYR A 70 -0.50 18.88 -0.99
C TYR A 70 -1.06 18.62 -2.38
N GLU A 71 -2.32 19.01 -2.59
CA GLU A 71 -2.98 19.10 -3.89
C GLU A 71 -3.57 20.49 -4.09
N LYS A 72 -3.43 21.03 -5.29
CA LYS A 72 -4.07 22.27 -5.71
C LYS A 72 -4.86 22.02 -6.98
N PHE A 73 -6.15 22.30 -6.93
CA PHE A 73 -7.04 22.29 -8.08
C PHE A 73 -7.27 23.73 -8.53
N ILE A 74 -7.11 23.98 -9.80
CA ILE A 74 -7.42 25.26 -10.45
C ILE A 74 -8.48 24.95 -11.47
N HIS A 75 -9.72 25.35 -11.15
CA HIS A 75 -10.88 25.14 -12.02
C HIS A 75 -10.93 26.14 -13.18
N THR A 76 -11.66 25.82 -14.24
CA THR A 76 -11.82 26.67 -15.42
C THR A 76 -12.50 28.01 -15.12
N ASP A 77 -13.27 28.10 -14.03
CA ASP A 77 -13.87 29.34 -13.51
C ASP A 77 -12.91 30.14 -12.62
N ASN A 78 -11.63 29.75 -12.53
CA ASN A 78 -10.60 30.27 -11.63
C ASN A 78 -10.82 30.02 -10.13
N THR A 79 -11.78 29.17 -9.75
CA THR A 79 -11.92 28.70 -8.38
C THR A 79 -10.70 27.85 -8.04
N ILE A 80 -10.12 28.06 -6.87
CA ILE A 80 -8.97 27.30 -6.37
C ILE A 80 -9.42 26.49 -5.16
N VAL A 81 -9.10 25.20 -5.18
CA VAL A 81 -9.27 24.31 -4.03
C VAL A 81 -7.90 23.77 -3.64
N GLU A 82 -7.53 23.98 -2.40
CA GLU A 82 -6.25 23.52 -1.84
C GLU A 82 -6.52 22.47 -0.78
N LYS A 83 -5.78 21.35 -0.88
CA LYS A 83 -5.84 20.26 0.09
C LYS A 83 -4.44 20.01 0.64
N GLN A 84 -4.33 19.87 1.95
CA GLN A 84 -3.11 19.48 2.64
C GLN A 84 -3.34 18.19 3.38
N TYR A 85 -2.37 17.30 3.34
CA TYR A 85 -2.43 15.97 3.94
C TYR A 85 -1.37 15.84 5.01
N PHE A 86 -1.78 15.46 6.20
CA PHE A 86 -0.91 15.34 7.37
C PHE A 86 -0.75 13.86 7.69
N TRP A 87 0.49 13.41 7.67
CA TRP A 87 0.83 11.99 7.84
C TRP A 87 1.51 11.76 9.18
N GLY A 88 1.08 10.73 9.87
CA GLY A 88 1.75 10.14 11.02
C GLY A 88 2.41 8.82 10.63
N PRO A 89 2.84 8.03 11.63
CA PRO A 89 3.31 6.68 11.39
C PRO A 89 2.22 5.84 10.69
N ASP A 90 2.61 5.15 9.63
CA ASP A 90 1.75 4.24 8.90
C ASP A 90 1.67 2.85 9.58
N CYS A 91 1.04 1.86 8.97
CA CYS A 91 0.87 0.54 9.56
C CYS A 91 2.22 -0.20 9.81
N SER A 92 3.34 0.28 9.27
CA SER A 92 4.68 -0.20 9.60
C SER A 92 5.25 0.38 10.89
N GLY A 93 4.55 1.35 11.51
CA GLY A 93 5.05 2.12 12.64
C GLY A 93 6.07 3.20 12.27
N THR A 94 6.33 3.44 10.99
CA THR A 94 7.22 4.48 10.46
C THR A 94 6.43 5.48 9.61
N LEU A 95 7.07 6.57 9.17
CA LEU A 95 6.37 7.62 8.41
C LEU A 95 6.02 7.23 6.96
N ASP A 96 6.69 6.22 6.37
CA ASP A 96 6.56 5.95 4.93
C ASP A 96 6.89 4.52 4.47
N GLN A 97 7.21 3.60 5.37
CA GLN A 97 7.61 2.25 4.95
C GLN A 97 6.45 1.40 4.42
N ALA A 98 5.22 1.70 4.82
CA ALA A 98 4.02 1.13 4.21
C ALA A 98 3.34 2.11 3.23
N CYS A 99 4.09 3.02 2.63
CA CYS A 99 3.57 4.00 1.67
C CYS A 99 2.32 4.74 2.16
N GLY A 100 2.33 5.11 3.46
CA GLY A 100 1.28 5.88 4.11
C GLY A 100 0.00 5.12 4.45
N VAL A 101 -0.06 3.79 4.23
CA VAL A 101 -1.26 2.99 4.56
C VAL A 101 -1.57 3.08 6.05
N GLY A 102 -2.77 3.56 6.39
CA GLY A 102 -3.19 3.80 7.78
C GLY A 102 -2.53 5.01 8.46
N GLY A 103 -1.68 5.75 7.76
CA GLY A 103 -0.89 6.85 8.34
C GLY A 103 -1.48 8.25 8.13
N LEU A 104 -2.58 8.43 7.39
CA LEU A 104 -3.20 9.72 7.22
C LEU A 104 -3.88 10.16 8.55
N VAL A 105 -3.43 11.28 9.11
CA VAL A 105 -3.92 11.79 10.40
C VAL A 105 -4.99 12.85 10.21
N ALA A 106 -4.81 13.74 9.24
CA ALA A 106 -5.76 14.80 8.96
C ALA A 106 -5.68 15.25 7.50
N VAL A 107 -6.76 15.83 7.01
CA VAL A 107 -6.85 16.52 5.72
C VAL A 107 -7.33 17.94 5.99
N SER A 108 -6.63 18.93 5.48
CA SER A 108 -7.14 20.31 5.43
C SER A 108 -7.65 20.60 4.03
N ILE A 109 -8.86 21.10 3.91
CA ILE A 109 -9.45 21.57 2.65
C ILE A 109 -9.75 23.07 2.81
N ASN A 110 -9.04 23.91 2.08
CA ASN A 110 -9.15 25.36 2.16
C ASN A 110 -9.03 25.88 3.60
N GLY A 111 -8.14 25.27 4.41
CA GLY A 111 -7.89 25.66 5.80
C GLY A 111 -8.80 25.01 6.85
N THR A 112 -9.83 24.26 6.46
CA THR A 112 -10.69 23.49 7.38
C THR A 112 -10.19 22.08 7.53
N PHE A 113 -10.06 21.60 8.77
CA PHE A 113 -9.52 20.26 9.07
C PHE A 113 -10.61 19.21 9.16
N TYR A 114 -10.24 18.02 8.67
CA TYR A 114 -11.04 16.80 8.73
C TYR A 114 -10.17 15.63 9.12
N PHE A 115 -10.73 14.69 9.87
CA PHE A 115 -10.00 13.56 10.44
C PHE A 115 -10.54 12.24 9.88
N PRO A 116 -9.69 11.39 9.29
CA PRO A 116 -10.10 10.08 8.80
C PRO A 116 -10.42 9.13 9.95
N CYS A 117 -11.47 8.33 9.77
CA CYS A 117 -11.80 7.19 10.63
C CYS A 117 -11.54 5.92 9.85
N TYR A 118 -10.77 5.02 10.45
CA TYR A 118 -10.31 3.79 9.81
C TYR A 118 -11.21 2.60 10.15
N GLY A 119 -11.45 1.74 9.15
CA GLY A 119 -11.96 0.40 9.31
C GLY A 119 -10.86 -0.65 9.38
N SER A 120 -11.20 -1.89 9.09
CA SER A 120 -10.23 -2.97 8.86
C SER A 120 -9.37 -2.66 7.63
N ASN A 121 -8.17 -3.26 7.54
CA ASN A 121 -7.26 -3.10 6.40
C ASN A 121 -6.83 -1.66 6.08
N SER A 122 -6.90 -0.75 7.07
CA SER A 122 -6.58 0.68 6.89
C SER A 122 -7.46 1.39 5.85
N ASP A 123 -8.67 0.90 5.61
CA ASP A 123 -9.67 1.58 4.80
C ASP A 123 -10.19 2.81 5.54
N ILE A 124 -10.29 3.94 4.87
CA ILE A 124 -10.93 5.12 5.46
C ILE A 124 -12.43 4.99 5.23
N VAL A 125 -13.17 4.71 6.31
CA VAL A 125 -14.62 4.48 6.28
C VAL A 125 -15.43 5.74 6.55
N ALA A 126 -14.82 6.77 7.14
CA ALA A 126 -15.47 8.07 7.34
C ALA A 126 -14.45 9.19 7.49
N TYR A 127 -14.91 10.42 7.28
CA TYR A 127 -14.24 11.64 7.68
C TYR A 127 -15.13 12.43 8.63
N VAL A 128 -14.52 12.94 9.69
CA VAL A 128 -15.21 13.79 10.69
C VAL A 128 -14.64 15.20 10.68
N SER A 129 -15.48 16.19 10.91
CA SER A 129 -15.08 17.58 11.11
C SER A 129 -14.46 17.81 12.50
N GLU A 130 -13.91 18.98 12.75
CA GLU A 130 -13.43 19.40 14.07
C GLU A 130 -14.51 19.35 15.17
N SER A 131 -15.78 19.48 14.79
CA SER A 131 -16.92 19.34 15.74
C SER A 131 -17.31 17.88 16.00
N GLY A 132 -16.62 16.89 15.39
CA GLY A 132 -16.96 15.47 15.50
C GLY A 132 -18.13 15.03 14.62
N THR A 133 -18.60 15.88 13.70
CA THR A 133 -19.69 15.54 12.78
C THR A 133 -19.14 14.73 11.61
N ILE A 134 -19.76 13.59 11.26
CA ILE A 134 -19.43 12.80 10.08
C ILE A 134 -19.83 13.62 8.83
N VAL A 135 -18.86 13.98 8.00
CA VAL A 135 -19.06 14.76 6.78
C VAL A 135 -18.98 13.90 5.52
N ALA A 136 -18.37 12.74 5.59
CA ALA A 136 -18.35 11.73 4.55
C ALA A 136 -18.24 10.35 5.18
N SER A 137 -18.90 9.35 4.60
CA SER A 137 -18.76 7.94 4.97
C SER A 137 -18.78 7.05 3.74
N TYR A 138 -18.07 5.93 3.81
CA TYR A 138 -17.90 4.99 2.71
C TYR A 138 -18.02 3.56 3.22
N THR A 139 -18.66 2.71 2.41
CA THR A 139 -18.68 1.26 2.60
C THR A 139 -18.13 0.61 1.34
N TYR A 140 -17.17 -0.28 1.50
CA TYR A 140 -16.48 -0.92 0.39
C TYR A 140 -16.89 -2.37 0.24
N GLY A 141 -16.88 -2.85 -1.01
CA GLY A 141 -16.77 -4.27 -1.29
C GLY A 141 -15.33 -4.77 -1.06
N PRO A 142 -15.12 -6.09 -1.15
CA PRO A 142 -13.81 -6.69 -0.89
C PRO A 142 -12.68 -6.13 -1.75
N PHE A 143 -12.98 -5.74 -2.97
CA PHE A 143 -12.01 -5.21 -3.94
C PHE A 143 -11.95 -3.68 -3.99
N GLY A 144 -12.54 -2.99 -3.00
CA GLY A 144 -12.44 -1.53 -2.88
C GLY A 144 -13.46 -0.75 -3.71
N GLU A 145 -14.39 -1.43 -4.37
CA GLU A 145 -15.55 -0.79 -4.95
C GLU A 145 -16.40 -0.13 -3.86
N VAL A 146 -16.80 1.13 -4.07
CA VAL A 146 -17.63 1.86 -3.10
C VAL A 146 -19.08 1.42 -3.28
N ASN A 147 -19.61 0.64 -2.33
CA ASN A 147 -20.98 0.15 -2.37
C ASN A 147 -21.99 1.19 -1.90
N LEU A 148 -21.65 1.91 -0.84
CA LEU A 148 -22.49 2.99 -0.30
C LEU A 148 -21.59 4.14 0.14
N PHE A 149 -22.10 5.35 -0.05
CA PHE A 149 -21.46 6.55 0.47
C PHE A 149 -22.53 7.53 0.94
N SER A 150 -22.20 8.35 1.92
CA SER A 150 -23.12 9.31 2.53
C SER A 150 -22.36 10.51 3.10
N GLY A 151 -23.00 11.65 3.12
CA GLY A 151 -22.48 12.89 3.68
C GLY A 151 -22.27 13.99 2.64
N PRO A 152 -22.25 15.26 3.07
CA PRO A 152 -22.20 16.41 2.16
C PRO A 152 -20.86 16.58 1.45
N MET A 153 -19.80 15.88 1.89
CA MET A 153 -18.43 16.07 1.41
C MET A 153 -17.81 14.78 0.82
N VAL A 154 -18.61 13.79 0.46
CA VAL A 154 -18.14 12.48 -0.03
C VAL A 154 -17.19 12.61 -1.23
N ASP A 155 -17.38 13.60 -2.11
CA ASP A 155 -16.56 13.80 -3.30
C ASP A 155 -15.29 14.63 -3.04
N GLN A 156 -15.15 15.16 -1.83
CA GLN A 156 -14.01 16.02 -1.49
C GLN A 156 -12.78 15.25 -1.04
N PHE A 157 -12.94 13.99 -0.60
CA PHE A 157 -11.85 13.21 -0.05
C PHE A 157 -11.32 12.19 -1.07
N SER A 158 -10.04 12.30 -1.37
CA SER A 158 -9.36 11.43 -2.33
C SER A 158 -8.88 10.12 -1.69
N PHE A 159 -8.42 10.14 -0.44
CA PHE A 159 -7.94 8.92 0.22
C PHE A 159 -9.12 8.09 0.76
N ARG A 160 -9.16 6.80 0.38
CA ARG A 160 -10.30 5.91 0.67
C ARG A 160 -9.82 4.50 1.00
N PHE A 161 -10.12 3.51 0.16
CA PHE A 161 -9.75 2.10 0.31
C PHE A 161 -8.23 1.93 0.50
N MET A 162 -7.80 1.17 1.51
CA MET A 162 -6.38 0.95 1.88
C MET A 162 -5.57 2.25 2.00
N THR A 163 -6.20 3.36 2.38
CA THR A 163 -5.58 4.70 2.42
C THR A 163 -4.97 5.09 1.06
N LYS A 164 -5.50 4.58 -0.05
CA LYS A 164 -5.03 4.94 -1.39
C LYS A 164 -5.87 6.04 -2.00
N ARG A 165 -5.22 6.80 -2.88
CA ARG A 165 -5.84 7.94 -3.55
C ARG A 165 -6.79 7.45 -4.65
N TYR A 166 -8.08 7.64 -4.43
CA TYR A 166 -9.11 7.43 -5.44
C TYR A 166 -9.21 8.65 -6.35
N ASP A 167 -9.11 8.44 -7.64
CA ASP A 167 -9.34 9.45 -8.65
C ASP A 167 -10.76 9.30 -9.22
N ALA A 168 -11.64 10.18 -8.77
CA ALA A 168 -13.06 10.13 -9.16
C ALA A 168 -13.28 10.44 -10.66
N ALA A 169 -12.35 11.16 -11.31
CA ALA A 169 -12.48 11.50 -12.73
C ALA A 169 -12.31 10.28 -13.64
N VAL A 170 -11.55 9.28 -13.18
CA VAL A 170 -11.25 8.06 -13.93
C VAL A 170 -11.70 6.77 -13.23
N GLY A 171 -12.26 6.87 -12.02
CA GLY A 171 -12.75 5.71 -11.28
C GLY A 171 -11.68 4.73 -10.79
N LEU A 172 -10.43 5.16 -10.65
CA LEU A 172 -9.27 4.33 -10.36
C LEU A 172 -8.60 4.72 -9.05
N TYR A 173 -7.91 3.76 -8.44
CA TYR A 173 -7.00 4.01 -7.33
C TYR A 173 -5.55 4.12 -7.82
N ASP A 174 -4.88 5.18 -7.39
CA ASP A 174 -3.45 5.38 -7.56
C ASP A 174 -2.69 4.75 -6.38
N PHE A 175 -1.97 3.67 -6.65
CA PHE A 175 -1.10 3.00 -5.66
C PHE A 175 0.37 3.46 -5.76
N GLY A 176 0.62 4.47 -6.59
CA GLY A 176 1.95 5.02 -6.86
C GLY A 176 2.60 4.38 -8.08
N SER A 177 2.96 3.12 -8.03
CA SER A 177 3.59 2.42 -9.17
C SER A 177 2.59 1.87 -10.19
N ARG A 178 1.36 1.61 -9.79
CA ARG A 178 0.29 1.04 -10.65
C ARG A 178 -1.06 1.69 -10.37
N TRP A 179 -1.89 1.69 -11.40
CA TRP A 179 -3.30 2.05 -11.29
C TRP A 179 -4.16 0.81 -11.12
N TYR A 180 -5.07 0.86 -10.15
CA TYR A 180 -5.97 -0.22 -9.79
C TYR A 180 -7.41 0.12 -10.12
N SER A 181 -8.09 -0.79 -10.79
CA SER A 181 -9.54 -0.67 -11.03
C SER A 181 -10.34 -1.50 -10.02
N PRO A 182 -11.09 -0.85 -9.12
CA PRO A 182 -11.98 -1.57 -8.20
C PRO A 182 -13.16 -2.23 -8.92
N VAL A 183 -13.52 -1.75 -10.12
CA VAL A 183 -14.60 -2.32 -10.94
C VAL A 183 -14.16 -3.57 -11.69
N LEU A 184 -12.89 -3.59 -12.13
CA LEU A 184 -12.31 -4.74 -12.82
C LEU A 184 -11.64 -5.72 -11.86
N HIS A 185 -11.49 -5.35 -10.59
CA HIS A 185 -10.82 -6.12 -9.54
C HIS A 185 -9.38 -6.48 -9.87
N ARG A 186 -8.66 -5.57 -10.58
CA ARG A 186 -7.31 -5.86 -11.09
C ARG A 186 -6.49 -4.61 -11.36
N TRP A 187 -5.20 -4.80 -11.50
CA TRP A 187 -4.28 -3.82 -12.04
C TRP A 187 -4.52 -3.58 -13.54
N LEU A 188 -4.32 -2.34 -14.01
CA LEU A 188 -4.48 -1.97 -15.41
C LEU A 188 -3.27 -2.33 -16.27
N ASN A 189 -2.11 -2.43 -15.65
CA ASN A 189 -0.86 -2.79 -16.30
C ASN A 189 -0.22 -4.01 -15.63
N ARG A 190 0.73 -4.61 -16.34
CA ARG A 190 1.50 -5.75 -15.82
C ARG A 190 2.21 -5.38 -14.53
N ASP A 191 2.38 -6.37 -13.69
CA ASP A 191 3.27 -6.22 -12.56
C ASP A 191 4.69 -5.84 -13.06
N PRO A 192 5.32 -4.78 -12.52
CA PRO A 192 6.70 -4.40 -12.89
C PRO A 192 7.72 -5.52 -12.67
N ILE A 193 7.41 -6.50 -11.82
CA ILE A 193 8.23 -7.69 -11.58
C ILE A 193 7.81 -8.88 -12.44
N ALA A 194 6.82 -8.71 -13.32
CA ALA A 194 6.29 -9.70 -14.27
C ALA A 194 5.77 -10.97 -13.54
N GLU A 195 5.85 -12.14 -14.18
CA GLU A 195 5.43 -13.44 -13.63
C GLU A 195 6.11 -13.82 -12.30
N ARG A 196 7.02 -12.98 -11.82
CA ARG A 196 7.68 -13.12 -10.52
C ARG A 196 6.75 -12.75 -9.35
N GLY A 197 5.70 -11.95 -9.60
CA GLY A 197 4.63 -11.62 -8.67
C GLY A 197 3.49 -12.63 -8.65
N GLY A 198 3.55 -13.69 -9.44
CA GLY A 198 2.51 -14.71 -9.55
C GLY A 198 2.13 -15.00 -11.01
N LEU A 199 1.43 -16.12 -11.23
CA LEU A 199 0.97 -16.51 -12.57
C LEU A 199 0.00 -15.48 -13.18
N ASN A 200 -0.80 -14.83 -12.34
CA ASN A 200 -1.67 -13.75 -12.75
C ASN A 200 -1.04 -12.39 -12.40
N ILE A 201 -0.29 -11.85 -13.37
CA ILE A 201 0.45 -10.58 -13.24
C ILE A 201 -0.44 -9.33 -13.11
N TYR A 202 -1.76 -9.50 -13.13
CA TYR A 202 -2.75 -8.45 -12.96
C TYR A 202 -3.59 -8.62 -11.69
N ALA A 203 -3.39 -9.71 -10.94
CA ALA A 203 -4.18 -9.97 -9.73
C ALA A 203 -3.85 -8.94 -8.64
N PHE A 204 -4.91 -8.42 -8.01
CA PHE A 204 -4.81 -7.62 -6.81
C PHE A 204 -4.83 -8.53 -5.58
N CYS A 205 -3.84 -8.40 -4.71
CA CYS A 205 -3.76 -9.16 -3.44
C CYS A 205 -3.98 -10.67 -3.61
N CYS A 206 -3.46 -11.29 -4.69
CA CYS A 206 -3.69 -12.71 -5.01
C CYS A 206 -5.17 -13.10 -5.07
N ASN A 207 -6.07 -12.17 -5.43
CA ASN A 207 -7.53 -12.29 -5.38
C ASN A 207 -8.11 -12.53 -3.98
N ASP A 208 -7.41 -12.17 -2.93
CA ASP A 208 -7.87 -12.23 -1.54
C ASP A 208 -7.58 -10.91 -0.80
N PRO A 209 -8.24 -9.81 -1.16
CA PRO A 209 -8.02 -8.49 -0.54
C PRO A 209 -8.63 -8.35 0.86
N ILE A 210 -9.36 -9.36 1.34
CA ILE A 210 -9.87 -9.40 2.72
C ILE A 210 -8.73 -9.74 3.69
N ASN A 211 -7.85 -10.65 3.29
CA ASN A 211 -6.76 -11.15 4.12
C ASN A 211 -5.39 -10.59 3.74
N ASN A 212 -5.30 -9.94 2.59
CA ASN A 212 -4.06 -9.39 2.06
C ASN A 212 -4.26 -7.94 1.65
N TYR A 213 -3.19 -7.13 1.71
CA TYR A 213 -3.15 -5.84 1.07
C TYR A 213 -1.79 -5.60 0.42
N ASP A 214 -1.78 -4.79 -0.63
CA ASP A 214 -0.59 -4.47 -1.40
C ASP A 214 -0.27 -2.97 -1.27
N PRO A 215 0.77 -2.58 -0.51
CA PRO A 215 1.13 -1.18 -0.38
C PRO A 215 1.65 -0.55 -1.68
N ASN A 216 2.31 -1.33 -2.56
CA ASN A 216 2.89 -0.82 -3.81
C ASN A 216 3.18 -1.88 -4.89
N GLY A 217 2.70 -3.11 -4.74
CA GLY A 217 2.78 -4.14 -5.78
C GLY A 217 4.13 -4.83 -5.98
N CYS A 218 4.93 -4.99 -4.91
CA CYS A 218 6.21 -5.72 -4.96
C CYS A 218 6.29 -6.73 -3.81
N ALA A 219 7.49 -7.23 -3.40
CA ALA A 219 7.64 -8.10 -2.23
C ALA A 219 7.00 -7.48 -0.97
N TYR A 220 6.33 -8.26 -0.18
CA TYR A 220 5.62 -7.81 1.00
C TYR A 220 6.03 -8.56 2.26
N PHE A 221 5.86 -7.92 3.42
CA PHE A 221 5.88 -8.57 4.72
C PHE A 221 4.45 -8.89 5.15
N ALA A 222 4.26 -10.10 5.71
CA ALA A 222 2.98 -10.51 6.23
C ALA A 222 3.10 -10.99 7.67
N LYS A 223 2.10 -10.70 8.49
CA LYS A 223 2.03 -11.09 9.90
C LYS A 223 0.90 -12.10 10.12
N ARG A 224 1.17 -13.09 10.95
CA ARG A 224 0.19 -14.07 11.38
C ARG A 224 0.17 -14.13 12.90
N GLY A 225 -1.03 -14.07 13.50
CA GLY A 225 -1.19 -14.31 14.93
C GLY A 225 -0.69 -15.69 15.34
N LEU A 226 0.02 -15.80 16.45
CA LEU A 226 0.60 -17.06 16.95
C LEU A 226 -0.46 -18.03 17.55
N GLY A 227 -1.74 -17.78 17.35
CA GLY A 227 -2.83 -18.57 17.91
C GLY A 227 -3.45 -17.95 19.16
N PRO A 228 -4.43 -18.61 19.81
CA PRO A 228 -5.07 -18.05 20.99
C PRO A 228 -4.04 -17.85 22.10
N LEU A 229 -4.00 -16.64 22.67
CA LEU A 229 -3.18 -16.34 23.83
C LEU A 229 -3.49 -17.33 24.95
N PRO A 230 -2.48 -17.85 25.68
CA PRO A 230 -2.73 -18.48 26.96
C PRO A 230 -3.50 -17.51 27.84
N ALA A 231 -4.51 -17.99 28.58
CA ALA A 231 -5.47 -17.21 29.37
C ALA A 231 -4.87 -16.40 30.56
N ILE A 232 -3.63 -15.90 30.41
CA ILE A 232 -2.83 -15.27 31.46
C ILE A 232 -2.84 -13.74 31.35
N ILE A 233 -3.30 -13.16 30.22
CA ILE A 233 -3.41 -11.70 30.10
C ILE A 233 -4.83 -11.26 30.49
N PRO A 234 -5.01 -10.50 31.59
CA PRO A 234 -6.31 -9.98 31.95
C PRO A 234 -6.87 -9.08 30.85
N TRP A 235 -8.10 -9.29 30.46
CA TRP A 235 -8.82 -8.47 29.46
C TRP A 235 -8.82 -6.96 29.80
N SER A 236 -8.56 -6.59 31.05
CA SER A 236 -8.45 -5.19 31.51
C SER A 236 -7.21 -4.46 30.97
N LEU A 237 -6.21 -5.17 30.42
CA LEU A 237 -5.01 -4.58 29.81
C LEU A 237 -5.14 -4.36 28.30
N VAL A 238 -6.24 -4.79 27.72
CA VAL A 238 -6.52 -4.61 26.28
C VAL A 238 -7.18 -3.23 26.09
N ILE A 239 -6.36 -2.22 25.91
CA ILE A 239 -6.86 -0.87 25.57
C ILE A 239 -7.41 -0.94 24.13
N ARG A 240 -8.69 -0.69 23.97
CA ARG A 240 -9.30 -0.49 22.65
C ARG A 240 -8.84 0.85 22.09
N CYS A 241 -7.82 0.83 21.24
CA CYS A 241 -7.49 1.97 20.40
C CYS A 241 -8.14 1.76 19.03
N PRO A 242 -9.05 2.62 18.58
CA PRO A 242 -9.72 2.44 17.29
C PRO A 242 -8.80 2.62 16.07
N VAL A 243 -7.54 3.02 16.26
CA VAL A 243 -6.58 3.37 15.21
C VAL A 243 -5.60 2.24 14.90
N LEU A 244 -5.52 1.20 15.72
CA LEU A 244 -4.50 0.17 15.61
C LEU A 244 -5.16 -1.22 15.56
N GLY A 245 -5.64 -1.66 14.41
CA GLY A 245 -6.02 -3.04 14.13
C GLY A 245 -6.73 -3.81 15.25
N THR A 246 -6.42 -5.07 15.41
CA THR A 246 -7.02 -5.92 16.44
C THR A 246 -6.45 -5.62 17.85
N PRO A 247 -7.18 -5.93 18.93
CA PRO A 247 -6.67 -5.79 20.31
C PRO A 247 -5.34 -6.52 20.59
N LEU A 248 -5.02 -7.52 19.78
CA LEU A 248 -3.78 -8.30 19.85
C LEU A 248 -2.57 -7.52 19.37
N ASP A 249 -2.73 -6.71 18.31
CA ASP A 249 -1.63 -5.92 17.73
C ASP A 249 -1.22 -4.78 18.67
N ILE A 250 -2.16 -4.23 19.43
CA ILE A 250 -1.89 -3.20 20.44
C ILE A 250 -1.08 -3.79 21.60
N ALA A 251 -1.46 -4.95 22.10
CA ALA A 251 -0.75 -5.62 23.17
C ALA A 251 0.69 -5.99 22.74
N ALA A 252 0.87 -6.43 21.49
CA ALA A 252 2.18 -6.72 20.93
C ALA A 252 3.08 -5.48 20.82
N ASN A 253 2.52 -4.36 20.34
CA ASN A 253 3.27 -3.11 20.18
C ASN A 253 3.59 -2.43 21.53
N VAL A 254 2.67 -2.44 22.48
CA VAL A 254 2.87 -1.80 23.80
C VAL A 254 3.80 -2.61 24.71
N LEU A 255 3.72 -3.93 24.64
CA LEU A 255 4.50 -4.81 25.52
C LEU A 255 5.80 -5.27 24.88
N ASN A 256 6.06 -4.91 23.62
CA ASN A 256 7.15 -5.48 22.80
C ASN A 256 7.14 -7.03 22.87
N ALA A 257 5.93 -7.59 22.99
CA ALA A 257 5.68 -9.01 23.09
C ALA A 257 5.33 -9.52 21.69
N GLU A 258 6.07 -10.47 21.19
CA GLU A 258 5.78 -11.10 19.90
C GLU A 258 4.54 -11.96 19.99
N ILE A 259 3.38 -11.35 19.72
CA ILE A 259 2.11 -12.05 19.54
C ILE A 259 1.90 -12.42 18.07
N ALA A 260 2.70 -11.83 17.18
CA ALA A 260 2.66 -12.10 15.76
C ALA A 260 4.04 -12.57 15.24
N HIS A 261 4.00 -13.50 14.31
CA HIS A 261 5.18 -13.95 13.57
C HIS A 261 5.27 -13.16 12.27
N GLU A 262 6.43 -12.55 11.98
CA GLU A 262 6.65 -11.77 10.78
C GLU A 262 7.49 -12.53 9.77
N GLN A 263 7.02 -12.61 8.54
CA GLN A 263 7.63 -13.35 7.43
C GLN A 263 7.73 -12.46 6.19
N LEU A 264 8.87 -12.48 5.53
CA LEU A 264 9.08 -11.85 4.23
C LEU A 264 8.72 -12.84 3.12
N PHE A 265 7.85 -12.43 2.21
CA PHE A 265 7.48 -13.18 1.02
C PHE A 265 8.04 -12.50 -0.23
N PHE A 266 8.60 -13.31 -1.14
CA PHE A 266 9.08 -12.85 -2.43
C PHE A 266 8.05 -13.15 -3.50
N GLU A 267 7.83 -12.18 -4.38
CA GLU A 267 6.90 -12.28 -5.50
C GLU A 267 7.61 -12.55 -6.84
N ASP A 268 8.94 -12.72 -6.83
CA ASP A 268 9.74 -12.94 -8.05
C ASP A 268 9.61 -14.35 -8.66
N GLY A 269 8.66 -15.17 -8.18
CA GLY A 269 8.41 -16.53 -8.66
C GLY A 269 9.55 -17.53 -8.41
N LYS A 270 10.60 -17.14 -7.70
CA LYS A 270 11.71 -18.01 -7.36
C LYS A 270 11.44 -18.70 -6.03
N ASN A 271 11.53 -20.04 -6.02
CA ASN A 271 11.40 -20.84 -4.82
C ASN A 271 12.73 -21.02 -4.04
N ASP A 272 13.66 -20.04 -4.10
CA ASP A 272 14.98 -20.13 -3.50
C ASP A 272 15.36 -18.86 -2.72
N PRO A 273 14.89 -18.71 -1.51
CA PRO A 273 13.62 -19.20 -0.94
C PRO A 273 12.41 -18.41 -1.45
N MET A 274 11.22 -18.97 -1.35
CA MET A 274 9.95 -18.28 -1.65
C MET A 274 9.58 -17.30 -0.54
N SER A 275 9.88 -17.63 0.70
CA SER A 275 9.71 -16.78 1.88
C SER A 275 10.82 -17.01 2.90
N ILE A 276 11.08 -16.02 3.74
CA ILE A 276 12.04 -16.11 4.83
C ILE A 276 11.54 -15.39 6.07
N GLY A 277 11.86 -15.94 7.23
CA GLY A 277 11.56 -15.33 8.52
C GLY A 277 12.27 -16.05 9.65
N TRP A 278 11.86 -15.75 10.88
CA TRP A 278 12.46 -16.32 12.07
C TRP A 278 11.39 -16.76 13.07
N SER A 279 11.53 -17.90 13.71
CA SER A 279 10.61 -18.41 14.71
C SER A 279 11.37 -18.99 15.92
N SER A 280 10.61 -19.44 16.93
CA SER A 280 11.16 -20.19 18.06
C SER A 280 11.91 -21.46 17.67
N ARG A 281 11.71 -21.96 16.45
CA ARG A 281 12.40 -23.13 15.88
C ARG A 281 13.61 -22.72 15.04
N GLY A 282 13.94 -21.42 14.97
CA GLY A 282 15.03 -20.87 14.18
C GLY A 282 14.57 -20.27 12.86
N TYR A 283 15.48 -20.20 11.90
CA TYR A 283 15.29 -19.63 10.59
C TYR A 283 14.30 -20.43 9.75
N LEU A 284 13.24 -19.79 9.28
CA LEU A 284 12.17 -20.39 8.45
C LEU A 284 12.32 -19.97 7.00
N GLN A 285 12.10 -20.91 6.10
CA GLN A 285 12.08 -20.69 4.66
C GLN A 285 10.89 -21.40 4.02
N ASN A 286 10.39 -20.83 2.92
CA ASN A 286 9.35 -21.42 2.09
C ASN A 286 8.02 -21.69 2.83
N GLU A 287 7.69 -20.89 3.84
CA GLU A 287 6.34 -20.87 4.39
C GLU A 287 5.36 -20.34 3.35
N LYS A 288 4.14 -20.86 3.37
CA LYS A 288 3.05 -20.36 2.54
C LYS A 288 2.45 -19.09 3.16
N PRO A 289 1.91 -18.17 2.35
CA PRO A 289 1.34 -16.91 2.85
C PRO A 289 0.02 -17.09 3.61
N ASP A 290 -0.54 -18.31 3.68
CA ASP A 290 -1.83 -18.58 4.33
C ASP A 290 -1.85 -18.13 5.80
N GLY A 291 -2.79 -17.27 6.15
CA GLY A 291 -2.97 -16.74 7.50
C GLY A 291 -2.01 -15.61 7.89
N TYR A 292 -1.22 -15.08 6.95
CA TYR A 292 -0.43 -13.87 7.14
C TYR A 292 -1.20 -12.65 6.64
N VAL A 293 -1.02 -11.53 7.33
CA VAL A 293 -1.54 -10.22 6.93
C VAL A 293 -0.35 -9.32 6.60
N THR A 294 -0.34 -8.73 5.41
CA THR A 294 0.72 -7.81 5.01
C THR A 294 0.59 -6.49 5.77
N CYS A 295 1.71 -5.93 6.20
CA CYS A 295 1.74 -4.68 6.97
C CYS A 295 2.89 -3.76 6.58
N ASP A 296 3.43 -3.92 5.37
CA ASP A 296 4.62 -3.19 4.96
C ASP A 296 4.56 -2.80 3.48
N LYS A 297 5.41 -1.86 3.06
CA LYS A 297 5.56 -1.52 1.65
C LYS A 297 6.12 -2.70 0.87
N GLY A 298 5.80 -2.77 -0.40
CA GLY A 298 6.49 -3.67 -1.31
C GLY A 298 7.96 -3.29 -1.49
N TYR A 299 8.77 -4.28 -1.71
CA TYR A 299 10.22 -4.16 -1.89
C TYR A 299 10.64 -4.77 -3.23
N ASP A 300 11.67 -4.19 -3.86
CA ASP A 300 12.28 -4.82 -5.04
C ASP A 300 12.95 -6.14 -4.61
N ASP A 301 12.43 -7.26 -5.10
CA ASP A 301 12.89 -8.60 -4.69
C ASP A 301 14.38 -8.82 -4.94
N CYS A 302 14.93 -8.27 -6.04
CA CYS A 302 16.35 -8.40 -6.31
C CYS A 302 17.21 -7.71 -5.27
N ILE A 303 16.82 -6.49 -4.86
CA ILE A 303 17.52 -5.73 -3.82
C ILE A 303 17.30 -6.40 -2.46
N MET A 304 16.06 -6.87 -2.18
CA MET A 304 15.74 -7.55 -0.92
C MET A 304 16.50 -8.87 -0.78
N ARG A 305 16.62 -9.66 -1.85
CA ARG A 305 17.47 -10.86 -1.84
C ARG A 305 18.95 -10.55 -1.58
N GLU A 306 19.46 -9.42 -2.05
CA GLU A 306 20.82 -8.97 -1.69
C GLU A 306 20.89 -8.51 -0.22
N ALA A 307 19.82 -7.92 0.34
CA ALA A 307 19.75 -7.60 1.77
C ALA A 307 19.80 -8.87 2.63
N VAL A 308 18.99 -9.87 2.28
CA VAL A 308 18.96 -11.18 2.96
C VAL A 308 20.35 -11.83 3.02
N LYS A 309 21.11 -11.79 1.92
CA LYS A 309 22.49 -12.34 1.91
C LYS A 309 23.45 -11.62 2.85
N ARG A 310 23.17 -10.38 3.23
CA ARG A 310 24.04 -9.53 4.04
C ARG A 310 23.60 -9.41 5.49
N VAL A 311 22.36 -9.74 5.80
CA VAL A 311 21.82 -9.81 7.15
C VAL A 311 21.94 -11.26 7.63
N LYS A 312 22.80 -11.49 8.65
CA LYS A 312 23.00 -12.84 9.18
C LYS A 312 21.87 -13.22 10.12
N PRO A 313 21.19 -14.36 9.90
CA PRO A 313 20.06 -14.80 10.71
C PRO A 313 20.47 -15.37 12.09
N ASP A 314 21.69 -15.73 12.27
CA ASP A 314 22.23 -16.45 13.45
C ASP A 314 22.23 -15.63 14.75
N HIS A 315 21.93 -14.33 14.68
CA HIS A 315 21.84 -13.45 15.85
C HIS A 315 20.41 -13.23 16.36
N TYR A 316 19.41 -13.81 15.70
CA TYR A 316 17.99 -13.58 15.98
C TYR A 316 17.36 -14.82 16.63
N GLN A 317 16.76 -14.67 17.79
CA GLN A 317 16.09 -15.75 18.53
C GLN A 317 14.83 -15.21 19.19
N MET A 318 13.77 -16.00 19.15
CA MET A 318 12.51 -15.67 19.82
C MET A 318 12.68 -15.76 21.34
N THR A 319 12.22 -14.74 22.07
CA THR A 319 12.29 -14.68 23.52
C THR A 319 10.94 -14.59 24.16
N TRP A 320 10.82 -15.25 25.32
CA TRP A 320 9.62 -15.18 26.16
C TRP A 320 9.51 -13.80 26.85
N ILE A 321 8.25 -13.39 27.12
CA ILE A 321 7.91 -12.16 27.80
C ILE A 321 8.75 -12.03 29.08
N GLY A 322 9.56 -10.97 29.18
CA GLY A 322 10.32 -10.62 30.38
C GLY A 322 11.81 -10.87 30.36
N ALA A 323 12.37 -11.58 29.37
CA ALA A 323 13.82 -11.70 29.20
C ALA A 323 14.32 -10.59 28.26
N ARG A 324 15.24 -9.76 28.72
CA ARG A 324 16.06 -8.88 27.87
C ARG A 324 16.92 -9.76 26.98
N SER A 325 16.42 -10.18 25.88
CA SER A 325 17.18 -10.97 24.97
C SER A 325 17.16 -10.45 23.55
N LYS A 326 18.10 -10.78 22.94
CA LYS A 326 18.71 -10.58 21.66
C LYS A 326 17.73 -10.93 20.54
N CYS A 327 17.26 -9.91 19.81
CA CYS A 327 16.75 -9.97 18.44
C CYS A 327 15.74 -11.10 18.10
N ASN A 328 14.53 -10.72 17.86
CA ASN A 328 13.37 -11.57 17.52
C ASN A 328 13.05 -11.53 16.00
N CYS A 329 11.96 -12.14 15.55
CA CYS A 329 11.59 -12.13 14.14
C CYS A 329 11.33 -10.71 13.61
N GLN A 330 10.82 -9.83 14.43
CA GLN A 330 10.59 -8.43 14.09
C GLN A 330 11.92 -7.67 13.95
N ASP A 331 12.87 -7.87 14.88
CA ASP A 331 14.21 -7.30 14.76
C ASP A 331 14.93 -7.77 13.50
N TYR A 332 14.70 -9.02 13.09
CA TYR A 332 15.23 -9.55 11.83
C TYR A 332 14.59 -8.87 10.62
N ALA A 333 13.27 -8.75 10.60
CA ALA A 333 12.55 -8.04 9.55
C ALA A 333 13.01 -6.58 9.46
N ASP A 334 13.14 -5.89 10.59
CA ASP A 334 13.64 -4.52 10.65
C ASP A 334 15.10 -4.38 10.18
N ALA A 335 15.94 -5.39 10.48
CA ALA A 335 17.29 -5.42 9.96
C ALA A 335 17.33 -5.58 8.43
N LEU A 336 16.42 -6.39 7.88
CA LEU A 336 16.26 -6.54 6.43
C LEU A 336 15.80 -5.22 5.79
N ARG A 337 14.81 -4.54 6.37
CA ARG A 337 14.32 -3.23 5.90
C ARG A 337 15.42 -2.18 5.87
N ARG A 338 16.18 -2.06 6.97
CA ARG A 338 17.32 -1.14 7.02
C ARG A 338 18.37 -1.46 5.97
N LYS A 339 18.72 -2.74 5.82
CA LYS A 339 19.70 -3.16 4.81
C LYS A 339 19.21 -2.94 3.39
N TYR A 340 17.95 -3.15 3.13
CA TYR A 340 17.30 -2.82 1.86
C TYR A 340 17.48 -1.33 1.54
N GLY A 341 17.12 -0.43 2.47
CA GLY A 341 17.25 1.02 2.28
C GLY A 341 18.69 1.51 2.03
N GLU A 342 19.70 0.81 2.58
CA GLU A 342 21.10 1.06 2.25
C GLU A 342 21.43 0.63 0.81
N LEU A 343 20.98 -0.57 0.43
CA LEU A 343 21.30 -1.18 -0.88
C LEU A 343 20.54 -0.54 -2.02
N GLU A 344 19.33 -0.06 -1.78
CA GLU A 344 18.53 0.68 -2.75
C GLU A 344 19.25 1.96 -3.21
N LYS A 345 20.04 2.58 -2.34
CA LYS A 345 20.87 3.74 -2.65
C LYS A 345 22.21 3.39 -3.32
N ASP A 346 22.63 2.12 -3.28
CA ASP A 346 23.90 1.68 -3.86
C ASP A 346 23.80 1.54 -5.39
N PRO A 347 24.51 2.39 -6.17
CA PRO A 347 24.44 2.33 -7.64
C PRO A 347 24.86 0.98 -8.22
N LYS A 348 25.76 0.24 -7.57
CA LYS A 348 26.26 -1.06 -8.03
C LYS A 348 25.16 -2.14 -7.91
N VAL A 349 24.41 -2.11 -6.82
CA VAL A 349 23.29 -3.03 -6.57
C VAL A 349 22.16 -2.72 -7.54
N ARG A 350 21.76 -1.46 -7.65
CA ARG A 350 20.74 -1.02 -8.61
C ARG A 350 21.07 -1.40 -10.06
N CYS A 351 22.32 -1.19 -10.46
CA CYS A 351 22.77 -1.55 -11.79
C CYS A 351 22.73 -3.08 -12.04
N LYS A 352 23.11 -3.88 -11.03
CA LYS A 352 23.04 -5.35 -11.09
C LYS A 352 21.59 -5.83 -11.22
N CYS A 353 20.69 -5.29 -10.42
CA CYS A 353 19.28 -5.64 -10.41
C CYS A 353 18.58 -5.21 -11.72
N ARG A 354 18.88 -4.03 -12.25
CA ARG A 354 18.37 -3.59 -13.56
C ARG A 354 18.85 -4.45 -14.73
N LYS A 355 20.10 -4.91 -14.71
CA LYS A 355 20.64 -5.79 -15.78
C LYS A 355 20.01 -7.18 -15.75
N GLY A 356 19.63 -7.67 -14.58
CA GLY A 356 18.90 -8.94 -14.43
C GLY A 356 17.46 -8.91 -14.98
N ARG A 357 16.88 -7.73 -15.14
CA ARG A 357 15.54 -7.53 -15.73
C ARG A 357 15.50 -7.58 -17.27
N LYS A 358 16.66 -7.62 -17.94
CA LYS A 358 16.76 -7.62 -19.42
C LYS A 358 16.87 -9.02 -20.04
N ARG A 359 16.48 -10.08 -19.32
CA ARG A 359 16.47 -11.45 -19.91
C ARG A 359 15.14 -12.11 -19.63
#